data_0c320fe64b01e63e8ab8a97bb5955be1
#
_entry.id   0c320fe64b01e63e8ab8a97bb5955be1
#
_cell.length_a   1.000
_cell.length_b   1.000
_cell.length_c   1.000
_cell.angle_alpha   90.00
_cell.angle_beta   90.00
_cell.angle_gamma   90.00
#
_symmetry.space_group_name_H-M   'P 1'
#
loop_
_entity.id
_entity.type
_entity.pdbx_description
1 polymer ?
#
loop_
_entity_poly.entity_id
_entity_poly.type
_entity_poly.pdbx_seq_one_letter_code
_entity_poly.pdbx_strand_id
1 'polypeptide(L)'
;MSEVISFKSPPYIVKELDAITELGLYKDKDDFILDAINTLLSARRELRIEIACKLYEKEEISLGKASEIVGTSIEEMKKILSDHGIKLKVGASTPKTKGRTKAVLKILRGT
;
A
#
# COMPACT_ATOMS: atom_id res chain seq x y z
N MET A 1 -8.37 9.63 7.37
CA MET A 1 -7.54 10.59 7.98
C MET A 1 -6.25 10.76 7.26
N SER A 2 -5.75 11.94 7.21
CA SER A 2 -4.51 12.23 6.51
C SER A 2 -3.34 12.30 7.46
N GLU A 3 -2.20 11.97 6.98
CA GLU A 3 -0.97 12.07 7.75
C GLU A 3 0.02 12.86 6.93
N VAL A 4 0.97 13.48 7.61
CA VAL A 4 1.95 14.31 6.95
C VAL A 4 3.24 13.53 6.75
N ILE A 5 3.76 13.62 5.54
CA ILE A 5 5.04 13.01 5.22
C ILE A 5 5.96 14.14 4.77
N SER A 6 7.17 14.13 5.25
CA SER A 6 8.11 15.14 4.81
C SER A 6 9.41 14.47 4.42
N PHE A 7 10.16 15.13 3.57
CA PHE A 7 11.42 14.59 3.12
C PHE A 7 12.34 15.73 2.68
N LYS A 8 13.62 15.46 2.66
CA LYS A 8 14.59 16.46 2.24
C LYS A 8 14.74 16.35 0.74
N SER A 9 14.81 17.47 0.07
CA SER A 9 14.98 17.47 -1.36
C SER A 9 15.99 18.54 -1.76
N PRO A 10 16.63 18.36 -2.92
CA PRO A 10 17.46 19.43 -3.45
C PRO A 10 16.62 20.67 -3.75
N PRO A 11 17.21 21.85 -3.72
CA PRO A 11 16.44 23.07 -3.96
C PRO A 11 15.71 23.09 -5.29
N TYR A 12 16.26 22.47 -6.33
CA TYR A 12 15.62 22.52 -7.63
C TYR A 12 14.28 21.77 -7.65
N ILE A 13 14.13 20.74 -6.80
CA ILE A 13 12.86 20.03 -6.71
C ILE A 13 11.77 20.96 -6.17
N VAL A 14 12.13 21.75 -5.16
CA VAL A 14 11.17 22.69 -4.60
C VAL A 14 10.73 23.68 -5.67
N LYS A 15 11.68 24.17 -6.45
CA LYS A 15 11.35 25.13 -7.51
C LYS A 15 10.48 24.51 -8.58
N GLU A 16 10.74 23.26 -8.91
CA GLU A 16 9.93 22.57 -9.89
C GLU A 16 8.51 22.40 -9.40
N LEU A 17 8.35 22.04 -8.13
CA LEU A 17 7.02 21.86 -7.57
C LEU A 17 6.25 23.17 -7.53
N ASP A 18 6.95 24.28 -7.19
CA ASP A 18 6.31 25.57 -7.20
C ASP A 18 5.85 25.94 -8.60
N ALA A 19 6.68 25.67 -9.59
CA ALA A 19 6.33 25.99 -10.96
C ALA A 19 5.11 25.22 -11.43
N ILE A 20 5.04 23.94 -11.06
CA ILE A 20 3.90 23.11 -11.45
C ILE A 20 2.61 23.67 -10.87
N THR A 21 2.66 24.11 -9.62
CA THR A 21 1.47 24.69 -8.99
C THR A 21 1.10 26.00 -9.67
N GLU A 22 2.09 26.83 -9.98
CA GLU A 22 1.83 28.11 -10.62
C GLU A 22 1.27 27.97 -12.02
N LEU A 23 1.61 26.87 -12.69
CA LEU A 23 1.08 26.62 -14.02
C LEU A 23 -0.38 26.18 -13.98
N GLY A 24 -0.87 25.87 -12.80
CA GLY A 24 -2.26 25.46 -12.66
C GLY A 24 -2.56 24.06 -13.09
N LEU A 25 -1.53 23.23 -13.26
CA LEU A 25 -1.74 21.85 -13.69
C LEU A 25 -2.22 20.97 -12.55
N TYR A 26 -1.89 21.33 -11.33
CA TYR A 26 -2.33 20.62 -10.15
C TYR A 26 -2.81 21.62 -9.12
N LYS A 27 -3.75 21.21 -8.29
CA LYS A 27 -4.31 22.11 -7.31
C LYS A 27 -3.25 22.57 -6.31
N ASP A 28 -2.42 21.67 -5.88
CA ASP A 28 -1.34 22.01 -4.96
C ASP A 28 -0.24 20.97 -5.09
N LYS A 29 0.82 21.14 -4.32
CA LYS A 29 1.95 20.24 -4.39
C LYS A 29 1.60 18.83 -3.97
N ASP A 30 0.71 18.71 -3.00
CA ASP A 30 0.31 17.39 -2.53
C ASP A 30 -0.33 16.58 -3.64
N ASP A 31 -1.20 17.21 -4.43
CA ASP A 31 -1.85 16.51 -5.53
C ASP A 31 -0.82 16.01 -6.54
N PHE A 32 0.18 16.84 -6.84
CA PHE A 32 1.20 16.43 -7.78
C PHE A 32 2.01 15.25 -7.23
N ILE A 33 2.40 15.34 -5.97
CA ILE A 33 3.22 14.30 -5.35
C ILE A 33 2.44 12.99 -5.30
N LEU A 34 1.16 13.04 -4.95
CA LEU A 34 0.36 11.83 -4.92
C LEU A 34 0.23 11.22 -6.30
N ASP A 35 0.04 12.06 -7.31
CA ASP A 35 -0.05 11.55 -8.68
C ASP A 35 1.26 10.92 -9.10
N ALA A 36 2.38 11.52 -8.72
CA ALA A 36 3.69 10.99 -9.06
C ALA A 36 3.91 9.61 -8.41
N ILE A 37 3.53 9.48 -7.14
CA ILE A 37 3.68 8.21 -6.44
C ILE A 37 2.80 7.15 -7.09
N ASN A 38 1.55 7.49 -7.37
CA ASN A 38 0.65 6.53 -7.98
C ASN A 38 1.10 6.13 -9.38
N THR A 39 1.65 7.09 -10.13
CA THR A 39 2.13 6.81 -11.47
C THR A 39 3.32 5.86 -11.43
N LEU A 40 4.25 6.12 -10.52
CA LEU A 40 5.42 5.26 -10.40
C LEU A 40 5.01 3.84 -10.00
N LEU A 41 4.14 3.73 -9.01
CA LEU A 41 3.71 2.42 -8.55
C LEU A 41 2.92 1.68 -9.61
N SER A 42 2.10 2.41 -10.39
CA SER A 42 1.35 1.77 -11.45
C SER A 42 2.28 1.21 -12.52
N ALA A 43 3.40 1.87 -12.75
CA ALA A 43 4.32 1.44 -13.78
C ALA A 43 5.25 0.32 -13.32
N ARG A 44 5.36 0.09 -12.02
CA ARG A 44 6.30 -0.86 -11.48
C ARG A 44 5.61 -1.97 -10.70
N ARG A 45 5.17 -3.00 -11.43
CA ARG A 45 4.46 -4.10 -10.77
C ARG A 45 5.31 -4.80 -9.72
N GLU A 46 6.59 -4.96 -10.00
CA GLU A 46 7.46 -5.64 -9.05
C GLU A 46 7.52 -4.89 -7.73
N LEU A 47 7.43 -3.57 -7.78
CA LEU A 47 7.45 -2.76 -6.57
C LEU A 47 6.15 -2.95 -5.79
N ARG A 48 5.01 -2.99 -6.50
CA ARG A 48 3.74 -3.22 -5.84
C ARG A 48 3.71 -4.59 -5.15
N ILE A 49 4.32 -5.59 -5.80
CA ILE A 49 4.38 -6.93 -5.22
C ILE A 49 5.17 -6.89 -3.92
N GLU A 50 6.33 -6.24 -3.92
CA GLU A 50 7.14 -6.17 -2.71
C GLU A 50 6.41 -5.44 -1.59
N ILE A 51 5.74 -4.35 -1.92
CA ILE A 51 4.98 -3.59 -0.93
C ILE A 51 3.86 -4.43 -0.34
N ALA A 52 3.08 -5.08 -1.21
CA ALA A 52 1.96 -5.89 -0.75
C ALA A 52 2.43 -7.04 0.13
N CYS A 53 3.51 -7.69 -0.27
CA CYS A 53 4.04 -8.80 0.50
C CYS A 53 4.51 -8.33 1.89
N LYS A 54 5.19 -7.20 1.94
CA LYS A 54 5.68 -6.69 3.21
C LYS A 54 4.53 -6.29 4.13
N LEU A 55 3.53 -5.61 3.60
CA LEU A 55 2.40 -5.19 4.41
C LEU A 55 1.59 -6.38 4.89
N TYR A 56 1.43 -7.39 4.04
CA TYR A 56 0.72 -8.58 4.45
C TYR A 56 1.49 -9.34 5.53
N GLU A 57 2.80 -9.43 5.35
CA GLU A 57 3.64 -10.12 6.34
C GLU A 57 3.53 -9.44 7.69
N LYS A 58 3.46 -8.12 7.70
CA LYS A 58 3.30 -7.36 8.93
C LYS A 58 1.88 -7.36 9.45
N GLU A 59 0.99 -8.05 8.77
CA GLU A 59 -0.41 -8.12 9.15
C GLU A 59 -1.11 -6.77 9.13
N GLU A 60 -0.67 -5.89 8.25
CA GLU A 60 -1.31 -4.59 8.13
C GLU A 60 -2.37 -4.56 7.06
N ILE A 61 -2.43 -5.57 6.20
CA ILE A 61 -3.46 -5.65 5.18
C ILE A 61 -3.93 -7.09 5.04
N SER A 62 -5.12 -7.25 4.50
CA SER A 62 -5.67 -8.58 4.26
C SER A 62 -5.16 -9.13 2.93
N LEU A 63 -5.42 -10.40 2.69
CA LEU A 63 -5.08 -11.02 1.43
C LEU A 63 -5.79 -10.33 0.28
N GLY A 64 -7.07 -10.00 0.48
CA GLY A 64 -7.81 -9.28 -0.55
C GLY A 64 -7.21 -7.93 -0.86
N LYS A 65 -6.78 -7.20 0.16
CA LYS A 65 -6.18 -5.90 -0.06
C LYS A 65 -4.83 -6.05 -0.77
N ALA A 66 -4.08 -7.09 -0.41
CA ALA A 66 -2.81 -7.32 -1.07
C ALA A 66 -3.02 -7.58 -2.56
N SER A 67 -4.05 -8.36 -2.91
CA SER A 67 -4.32 -8.63 -4.30
C SER A 67 -4.75 -7.36 -5.04
N GLU A 68 -5.45 -6.46 -4.36
CA GLU A 68 -5.82 -5.19 -4.97
C GLU A 68 -4.58 -4.33 -5.25
N ILE A 69 -3.66 -4.29 -4.31
CA ILE A 69 -2.45 -3.48 -4.49
C ILE A 69 -1.66 -3.96 -5.69
N VAL A 70 -1.54 -5.27 -5.83
CA VAL A 70 -0.80 -5.84 -6.95
C VAL A 70 -1.60 -5.78 -8.24
N GLY A 71 -2.92 -5.83 -8.14
CA GLY A 71 -3.77 -5.85 -9.31
C GLY A 71 -3.90 -7.25 -9.87
N THR A 72 -4.07 -8.22 -9.01
CA THR A 72 -4.12 -9.61 -9.44
C THR A 72 -5.23 -10.33 -8.67
N SER A 73 -5.46 -11.58 -9.01
CA SER A 73 -6.49 -12.35 -8.33
C SER A 73 -5.98 -12.83 -6.98
N ILE A 74 -6.90 -13.23 -6.13
CA ILE A 74 -6.55 -13.77 -4.83
C ILE A 74 -5.71 -15.03 -4.98
N GLU A 75 -6.07 -15.87 -5.94
CA GLU A 75 -5.30 -17.11 -6.15
C GLU A 75 -3.87 -16.80 -6.55
N GLU A 76 -3.70 -15.84 -7.44
CA GLU A 76 -2.36 -15.47 -7.84
C GLU A 76 -1.61 -14.83 -6.69
N MET A 77 -2.30 -14.04 -5.87
CA MET A 77 -1.64 -13.40 -4.73
C MET A 77 -1.14 -14.44 -3.74
N LYS A 78 -1.91 -15.51 -3.54
CA LYS A 78 -1.47 -16.59 -2.66
C LYS A 78 -0.17 -17.19 -3.16
N LYS A 79 -0.07 -17.37 -4.47
CA LYS A 79 1.13 -17.94 -5.06
C LYS A 79 2.31 -16.99 -4.90
N ILE A 80 2.06 -15.70 -5.11
CA ILE A 80 3.12 -14.70 -4.95
C ILE A 80 3.65 -14.71 -3.52
N LEU A 81 2.75 -14.75 -2.53
CA LEU A 81 3.18 -14.78 -1.14
C LEU A 81 3.98 -16.03 -0.84
N SER A 82 3.52 -17.15 -1.36
CA SER A 82 4.23 -18.40 -1.14
C SER A 82 5.63 -18.36 -1.75
N ASP A 83 5.74 -17.79 -2.95
CA ASP A 83 7.03 -17.68 -3.61
C ASP A 83 7.98 -16.77 -2.83
N HIS A 84 7.43 -15.85 -2.06
CA HIS A 84 8.24 -14.97 -1.22
C HIS A 84 8.46 -15.55 0.17
N GLY A 85 8.06 -16.78 0.40
CA GLY A 85 8.28 -17.42 1.69
C GLY A 85 7.38 -16.93 2.81
N ILE A 86 6.25 -16.32 2.45
CA ILE A 86 5.35 -15.77 3.43
C ILE A 86 4.16 -16.69 3.61
N LYS A 87 3.89 -17.08 4.84
CA LYS A 87 2.80 -17.99 5.10
C LYS A 87 1.47 -17.26 5.11
N LEU A 88 0.46 -17.91 4.57
CA LEU A 88 -0.87 -17.35 4.60
C LEU A 88 -1.42 -17.41 6.02
N LYS A 89 -2.19 -16.41 6.38
CA LYS A 89 -2.79 -16.34 7.70
C LYS A 89 -4.08 -17.11 7.67
N VAL A 90 -4.02 -18.31 8.14
CA VAL A 90 -5.16 -19.18 8.11
C VAL A 90 -6.24 -18.73 9.08
N GLY A 91 -7.45 -18.71 8.62
CA GLY A 91 -8.55 -18.37 9.49
C GLY A 91 -8.74 -16.92 9.77
N ALA A 92 -7.80 -16.13 9.35
CA ALA A 92 -7.93 -14.73 9.60
C ALA A 92 -8.22 -14.06 8.33
N SER A 93 -9.39 -13.81 8.05
CA SER A 93 -9.69 -13.18 6.81
C SER A 93 -9.60 -11.68 6.92
N THR A 94 -9.64 -11.11 8.10
CA THR A 94 -9.56 -9.68 8.18
C THR A 94 -8.29 -9.30 8.88
N PRO A 95 -7.81 -8.18 8.53
CA PRO A 95 -6.57 -7.73 9.11
C PRO A 95 -6.86 -7.37 10.52
N LYS A 96 -5.93 -7.43 11.34
CA LYS A 96 -6.11 -7.16 12.60
C LYS A 96 -6.29 -5.76 12.69
N THR A 97 -7.25 -5.34 13.00
CA THR A 97 -7.44 -4.02 13.03
C THR A 97 -6.91 -3.70 14.24
N LYS A 98 -5.99 -3.33 14.31
CA LYS A 98 -5.47 -2.97 15.38
C LYS A 98 -6.20 -3.06 16.43
N GLY A 99 -6.11 -3.55 17.05
CA GLY A 99 -6.81 -3.62 18.12
C GLY A 99 -7.90 -4.43 18.15
N ARG A 100 -8.38 -4.69 17.46
CA ARG A 100 -9.46 -5.35 17.46
C ARG A 100 -9.19 -6.52 17.72
N THR A 101 -9.16 -6.99 18.10
CA THR A 101 -9.12 -8.09 18.33
C THR A 101 -9.05 -9.05 17.90
N LYS A 102 -8.49 -9.43 17.86
CA LYS A 102 -8.26 -10.43 17.38
C LYS A 102 -8.86 -11.38 18.02
N ALA A 103 -8.96 -11.35 18.97
CA ALA A 103 -9.53 -12.34 19.67
C ALA A 103 -10.80 -12.59 19.12
N VAL A 104 -11.41 -11.74 18.97
CA VAL A 104 -12.61 -11.95 18.49
C VAL A 104 -12.57 -12.60 17.33
N LEU A 105 -11.92 -12.32 16.68
CA LEU A 105 -11.88 -12.85 15.57
C LEU A 105 -11.58 -14.09 15.63
N LYS A 106 -11.01 -14.47 16.32
CA LYS A 106 -10.67 -15.62 16.31
C LYS A 106 -11.70 -16.30 16.63
N ILE A 107 -12.40 -15.92 17.06
CA ILE A 107 -13.42 -16.52 17.47
C ILE A 107 -14.33 -16.56 16.52
N LEU A 108 -14.56 -15.75 16.01
CA LEU A 108 -15.43 -15.75 15.07
C LEU A 108 -15.00 -16.32 14.01
N ARG A 109 -14.22 -16.52 13.97
CA ARG A 109 -13.80 -17.03 13.06
C ARG A 109 -13.53 -17.92 13.16
N GLY A 110 -13.60 -18.02 13.58
CA GLY A 110 -13.38 -18.78 13.57
C GLY A 110 -13.00 -18.97 13.46
N THR A 111 -13.02 -18.59 13.52
CA THR A 111 -12.66 -18.66 13.21
C THR A 111 -12.60 -18.83 13.00
#